data_35f7824ffb501e97a782af125e4fe3ae
#
_entry.id   35f7824ffb501e97a782af125e4fe3ae
#
_cell.length_a   1.000
_cell.length_b   1.000
_cell.length_c   1.000
_cell.angle_alpha   90.00
_cell.angle_beta   90.00
_cell.angle_gamma   90.00
#
_symmetry.space_group_name_H-M   'P 1'
#
loop_
_entity.id
_entity.type
_entity.pdbx_description
1 polymer ?
#
loop_
_entity_poly.entity_id
_entity_poly.type
_entity_poly.pdbx_seq_one_letter_code
_entity_poly.pdbx_strand_id
1 'polypeptide(L)'
;AEAVTQFQALAYKELLPAQGPVRTQIIGMPTPDKEAQSVRVKDFMNYQIMSEMPEYEAEFDQMLFYLPLAGSSFKKVYYDEIMQRAVSKFVPADDIVVPYTATSLDDCESIIHRVRMTENELRKQQVGGFYRDIEINPAYMEETISEKAERELDGTSRGRDQRMYTLLECHVTLDLEGFEDLGIDGEPTGIKLPYIVTVEEGTRKVLSIRRNYEANDINKNKINYFVHFKFLPGLG
;
A
#
# COMPACT_ATOMS: atom_id res chain seq x y z
N ALA A 1 14.80 15.14 -17.04
CA ALA A 1 15.26 13.74 -17.03
C ALA A 1 16.59 13.61 -16.27
N GLU A 2 17.67 14.28 -16.65
CA GLU A 2 19.02 14.12 -16.08
C GLU A 2 19.06 14.32 -14.55
N ALA A 3 18.46 15.39 -14.01
CA ALA A 3 18.46 15.67 -12.58
C ALA A 3 17.75 14.57 -11.76
N VAL A 4 16.70 13.98 -12.31
CA VAL A 4 15.95 12.88 -11.67
C VAL A 4 16.79 11.61 -11.61
N THR A 5 17.45 11.25 -12.71
CA THR A 5 18.32 10.06 -12.76
C THR A 5 19.56 10.21 -11.89
N GLN A 6 20.14 11.44 -11.79
CA GLN A 6 21.22 11.72 -10.88
C GLN A 6 20.79 11.60 -9.41
N PHE A 7 19.61 12.15 -9.06
CA PHE A 7 19.04 11.99 -7.72
C PHE A 7 18.81 10.51 -7.39
N GLN A 8 18.16 9.76 -8.29
CA GLN A 8 17.90 8.34 -8.12
C GLN A 8 19.19 7.56 -7.85
N ALA A 9 20.21 7.73 -8.68
CA ALA A 9 21.48 7.01 -8.55
C ALA A 9 22.21 7.31 -7.24
N LEU A 10 22.19 8.56 -6.79
CA LEU A 10 22.84 8.97 -5.53
C LEU A 10 22.03 8.46 -4.33
N ALA A 11 20.72 8.67 -4.34
CA ALA A 11 19.83 8.25 -3.25
C ALA A 11 19.80 6.73 -3.10
N TYR A 12 19.73 5.98 -4.21
CA TYR A 12 19.75 4.53 -4.19
C TYR A 12 21.00 3.98 -3.48
N LYS A 13 22.17 4.47 -3.86
CA LYS A 13 23.45 4.03 -3.28
C LYS A 13 23.55 4.32 -1.77
N GLU A 14 23.02 5.45 -1.32
CA GLU A 14 23.07 5.85 0.09
C GLU A 14 22.01 5.13 0.95
N LEU A 15 20.80 4.94 0.40
CA LEU A 15 19.66 4.40 1.13
C LEU A 15 19.60 2.87 1.10
N LEU A 16 20.16 2.25 0.05
CA LEU A 16 20.18 0.79 -0.09
C LEU A 16 21.62 0.27 -0.29
N PRO A 17 22.47 0.38 0.76
CA PRO A 17 23.83 -0.14 0.67
C PRO A 17 23.84 -1.67 0.57
N ALA A 18 24.90 -2.24 -0.02
CA ALA A 18 25.03 -3.69 -0.24
C ALA A 18 24.94 -4.55 1.06
N GLN A 19 25.20 -3.95 2.21
CA GLN A 19 25.08 -4.61 3.52
C GLN A 19 23.65 -4.57 4.09
N GLY A 20 22.71 -4.01 3.36
CA GLY A 20 21.32 -3.78 3.77
C GLY A 20 21.11 -2.41 4.45
N PRO A 21 19.86 -1.90 4.36
CA PRO A 21 19.52 -0.55 4.83
C PRO A 21 19.36 -0.45 6.35
N VAL A 22 19.18 -1.58 7.05
CA VAL A 22 18.85 -1.57 8.47
C VAL A 22 20.11 -1.45 9.33
N ARG A 23 20.09 -0.46 10.22
CA ARG A 23 21.06 -0.27 11.30
C ARG A 23 20.32 -0.27 12.62
N THR A 24 20.93 -0.84 13.64
CA THR A 24 20.38 -0.89 15.00
C THR A 24 21.17 0.03 15.93
N GLN A 25 20.47 0.69 16.85
CA GLN A 25 21.06 1.52 17.89
C GLN A 25 20.47 1.10 19.23
N ILE A 26 21.33 0.88 20.21
CA ILE A 26 20.91 0.55 21.58
C ILE A 26 20.56 1.85 22.30
N ILE A 27 19.33 1.94 22.80
CA ILE A 27 18.87 3.06 23.63
C ILE A 27 19.05 2.67 25.10
N GLY A 28 19.71 3.52 25.87
CA GLY A 28 20.02 3.29 27.28
C GLY A 28 21.38 2.62 27.49
N MET A 29 21.58 1.93 28.64
CA MET A 29 22.87 1.30 28.96
C MET A 29 23.11 0.05 28.09
N PRO A 30 24.24 0.00 27.35
CA PRO A 30 24.63 -1.19 26.61
C PRO A 30 25.00 -2.32 27.59
N THR A 31 24.55 -3.52 27.26
CA THR A 31 24.96 -4.77 27.91
C THR A 31 25.35 -5.78 26.85
N PRO A 32 26.22 -6.75 27.13
CA PRO A 32 26.61 -7.75 26.13
C PRO A 32 25.43 -8.49 25.49
N ASP A 33 24.38 -8.77 26.26
CA ASP A 33 23.16 -9.40 25.74
C ASP A 33 22.39 -8.50 24.77
N LYS A 34 22.26 -7.20 25.09
CA LYS A 34 21.61 -6.23 24.20
C LYS A 34 22.42 -6.01 22.93
N GLU A 35 23.74 -6.02 23.00
CA GLU A 35 24.60 -5.93 21.82
C GLU A 35 24.43 -7.14 20.92
N ALA A 36 24.45 -8.35 21.49
CA ALA A 36 24.20 -9.57 20.72
C ALA A 36 22.79 -9.60 20.12
N GLN A 37 21.77 -9.14 20.84
CA GLN A 37 20.40 -9.01 20.34
C GLN A 37 20.30 -7.97 19.20
N SER A 38 20.95 -6.84 19.34
CA SER A 38 21.00 -5.77 18.34
C SER A 38 21.56 -6.27 17.00
N VAL A 39 22.65 -7.06 17.04
CA VAL A 39 23.24 -7.69 15.85
C VAL A 39 22.24 -8.65 15.19
N ARG A 40 21.63 -9.56 15.98
CA ARG A 40 20.62 -10.50 15.44
C ARG A 40 19.43 -9.80 14.79
N VAL A 41 18.91 -8.74 15.42
CA VAL A 41 17.79 -7.97 14.86
C VAL A 41 18.20 -7.30 13.54
N LYS A 42 19.36 -6.66 13.50
CA LYS A 42 19.89 -6.04 12.28
C LYS A 42 20.01 -7.07 11.14
N ASP A 43 20.66 -8.20 11.42
CA ASP A 43 20.93 -9.22 10.42
C ASP A 43 19.61 -9.85 9.92
N PHE A 44 18.67 -10.14 10.83
CA PHE A 44 17.36 -10.66 10.46
C PHE A 44 16.53 -9.70 9.61
N MET A 45 16.48 -8.42 9.98
CA MET A 45 15.74 -7.42 9.20
C MET A 45 16.36 -7.18 7.81
N ASN A 46 17.70 -7.14 7.73
CA ASN A 46 18.38 -7.04 6.44
C ASN A 46 18.13 -8.28 5.57
N TYR A 47 18.15 -9.49 6.17
CA TYR A 47 17.80 -10.72 5.47
C TYR A 47 16.37 -10.68 4.93
N GLN A 48 15.39 -10.23 5.73
CA GLN A 48 14.01 -10.09 5.26
C GLN A 48 13.90 -9.13 4.06
N ILE A 49 14.53 -7.96 4.14
CA ILE A 49 14.43 -6.94 3.09
C ILE A 49 15.17 -7.35 1.81
N MET A 50 16.39 -7.87 1.95
CA MET A 50 17.29 -8.12 0.82
C MET A 50 17.13 -9.52 0.20
N SER A 51 16.56 -10.48 0.94
CA SER A 51 16.47 -11.88 0.49
C SER A 51 15.03 -12.40 0.40
N GLU A 52 14.20 -12.12 1.42
CA GLU A 52 12.82 -12.62 1.45
C GLU A 52 11.84 -11.76 0.62
N MET A 53 12.18 -10.49 0.38
CA MET A 53 11.38 -9.57 -0.44
C MET A 53 12.10 -9.26 -1.77
N PRO A 54 12.06 -10.16 -2.78
CA PRO A 54 12.79 -9.96 -4.04
C PRO A 54 12.32 -8.73 -4.82
N GLU A 55 11.09 -8.28 -4.57
CA GLU A 55 10.53 -7.07 -5.17
C GLU A 55 11.05 -5.78 -4.55
N TYR A 56 11.60 -5.81 -3.31
CA TYR A 56 11.89 -4.60 -2.53
C TYR A 56 12.83 -3.64 -3.24
N GLU A 57 13.90 -4.16 -3.83
CA GLU A 57 14.92 -3.37 -4.52
C GLU A 57 14.36 -2.66 -5.75
N ALA A 58 13.65 -3.40 -6.61
CA ALA A 58 13.05 -2.86 -7.84
C ALA A 58 11.96 -1.81 -7.54
N GLU A 59 11.10 -2.10 -6.57
CA GLU A 59 10.03 -1.21 -6.13
C GLU A 59 10.58 0.06 -5.44
N PHE A 60 11.73 -0.06 -4.77
CA PHE A 60 12.40 1.07 -4.14
C PHE A 60 13.09 1.97 -5.18
N ASP A 61 13.75 1.37 -6.16
CA ASP A 61 14.39 2.10 -7.25
C ASP A 61 13.36 2.87 -8.08
N GLN A 62 12.23 2.25 -8.41
CA GLN A 62 11.10 2.89 -9.08
C GLN A 62 10.54 4.06 -8.26
N MET A 63 10.39 3.88 -6.95
CA MET A 63 9.95 4.95 -6.04
C MET A 63 10.90 6.15 -6.07
N LEU A 64 12.23 5.91 -6.02
CA LEU A 64 13.23 6.98 -6.05
C LEU A 64 13.24 7.75 -7.37
N PHE A 65 12.91 7.11 -8.48
CA PHE A 65 12.74 7.79 -9.76
C PHE A 65 11.47 8.65 -9.78
N TYR A 66 10.37 8.10 -9.27
CA TYR A 66 9.04 8.75 -9.30
C TYR A 66 8.95 9.92 -8.32
N LEU A 67 9.54 9.79 -7.13
CA LEU A 67 9.43 10.75 -6.03
C LEU A 67 9.78 12.21 -6.42
N PRO A 68 10.92 12.50 -7.09
CA PRO A 68 11.24 13.87 -7.50
C PRO A 68 10.37 14.39 -8.65
N LEU A 69 9.72 13.51 -9.42
CA LEU A 69 8.81 13.90 -10.50
C LEU A 69 7.45 14.31 -9.98
N ALA A 70 6.87 13.50 -9.10
CA ALA A 70 5.53 13.71 -8.56
C ALA A 70 5.53 14.54 -7.26
N GLY A 71 6.69 14.71 -6.61
CA GLY A 71 6.81 15.37 -5.31
C GLY A 71 6.36 14.52 -4.13
N SER A 72 5.63 13.43 -4.39
CA SER A 72 5.02 12.55 -3.40
C SER A 72 4.94 11.12 -3.91
N SER A 73 5.18 10.15 -3.03
CA SER A 73 5.03 8.73 -3.34
C SER A 73 4.70 7.93 -2.08
N PHE A 74 4.22 6.72 -2.26
CA PHE A 74 3.82 5.87 -1.16
C PHE A 74 4.44 4.49 -1.27
N LYS A 75 4.63 3.83 -0.12
CA LYS A 75 4.85 2.39 -0.06
C LYS A 75 3.72 1.74 0.72
N LYS A 76 3.17 0.67 0.19
CA LYS A 76 2.22 -0.20 0.90
C LYS A 76 2.98 -1.39 1.46
N VAL A 77 2.92 -1.56 2.79
CA VAL A 77 3.57 -2.65 3.51
C VAL A 77 2.51 -3.51 4.18
N TYR A 78 2.52 -4.81 3.89
CA TYR A 78 1.58 -5.75 4.44
C TYR A 78 2.16 -7.16 4.50
N TYR A 79 1.55 -8.04 5.28
CA TYR A 79 1.86 -9.47 5.26
C TYR A 79 0.93 -10.15 4.27
N ASP A 80 1.52 -10.88 3.31
CA ASP A 80 0.76 -11.66 2.34
C ASP A 80 0.60 -13.10 2.85
N GLU A 81 -0.65 -13.48 3.17
CA GLU A 81 -0.95 -14.80 3.72
C GLU A 81 -0.75 -15.93 2.69
N ILE A 82 -0.86 -15.64 1.41
CA ILE A 82 -0.64 -16.64 0.34
C ILE A 82 0.86 -16.90 0.17
N MET A 83 1.64 -15.82 0.15
CA MET A 83 3.10 -15.89 0.03
C MET A 83 3.81 -16.20 1.36
N GLN A 84 3.09 -16.11 2.50
CA GLN A 84 3.61 -16.30 3.86
C GLN A 84 4.83 -15.41 4.19
N ARG A 85 4.84 -14.18 3.68
CA ARG A 85 5.91 -13.20 3.89
C ARG A 85 5.40 -11.76 3.88
N ALA A 86 6.22 -10.87 4.41
CA ALA A 86 6.00 -9.44 4.27
C ALA A 86 6.25 -9.00 2.82
N VAL A 87 5.48 -8.03 2.36
CA VAL A 87 5.53 -7.44 1.02
C VAL A 87 5.58 -5.93 1.15
N SER A 88 6.43 -5.30 0.34
CA SER A 88 6.55 -3.84 0.28
C SER A 88 6.47 -3.39 -1.17
N LYS A 89 5.34 -2.78 -1.56
CA LYS A 89 5.08 -2.32 -2.93
C LYS A 89 5.12 -0.80 -3.02
N PHE A 90 5.67 -0.30 -4.11
CA PHE A 90 5.56 1.10 -4.48
C PHE A 90 4.14 1.40 -4.96
N VAL A 91 3.60 2.54 -4.53
CA VAL A 91 2.30 3.04 -4.96
C VAL A 91 2.49 4.49 -5.40
N PRO A 92 2.23 4.80 -6.68
CA PRO A 92 2.29 6.17 -7.18
C PRO A 92 1.22 7.04 -6.53
N ALA A 93 1.47 8.34 -6.45
CA ALA A 93 0.53 9.29 -5.85
C ALA A 93 -0.82 9.30 -6.57
N ASP A 94 -0.84 9.03 -7.87
CA ASP A 94 -2.06 9.00 -8.70
C ASP A 94 -3.02 7.86 -8.32
N ASP A 95 -2.51 6.82 -7.65
CA ASP A 95 -3.31 5.67 -7.22
C ASP A 95 -3.77 5.78 -5.75
N ILE A 96 -3.44 6.88 -5.08
CA ILE A 96 -3.90 7.17 -3.70
C ILE A 96 -4.84 8.38 -3.72
N VAL A 97 -6.02 8.18 -3.16
CA VAL A 97 -7.00 9.26 -2.98
C VAL A 97 -7.24 9.47 -1.50
N VAL A 98 -7.04 10.70 -1.05
CA VAL A 98 -7.26 11.15 0.33
C VAL A 98 -8.19 12.36 0.35
N PRO A 99 -8.87 12.65 1.46
CA PRO A 99 -9.67 13.87 1.60
C PRO A 99 -8.81 15.12 1.41
N TYR A 100 -9.35 16.13 0.77
CA TYR A 100 -8.64 17.40 0.51
C TYR A 100 -8.11 18.08 1.79
N THR A 101 -8.78 17.85 2.92
CA THR A 101 -8.41 18.38 4.24
C THR A 101 -7.30 17.60 4.96
N ALA A 102 -6.85 16.49 4.38
CA ALA A 102 -5.85 15.63 5.01
C ALA A 102 -4.47 16.32 5.02
N THR A 103 -3.84 16.36 6.19
CA THR A 103 -2.48 16.88 6.37
C THR A 103 -1.45 15.76 6.50
N SER A 104 -1.88 14.59 6.97
CA SER A 104 -1.07 13.38 7.07
C SER A 104 -1.94 12.15 6.84
N LEU A 105 -1.32 10.99 6.55
CA LEU A 105 -2.06 9.72 6.43
C LEU A 105 -2.59 9.23 7.78
N ASP A 106 -1.94 9.62 8.87
CA ASP A 106 -2.34 9.19 10.23
C ASP A 106 -3.66 9.83 10.64
N ASP A 107 -3.87 11.09 10.24
CA ASP A 107 -5.08 11.87 10.55
C ASP A 107 -6.19 11.71 9.51
N CYS A 108 -5.94 10.94 8.44
CA CYS A 108 -6.95 10.70 7.41
C CYS A 108 -8.07 9.79 7.90
N GLU A 109 -9.31 10.24 7.77
CA GLU A 109 -10.49 9.39 8.00
C GLU A 109 -10.66 8.31 6.92
N SER A 110 -10.20 8.60 5.70
CA SER A 110 -10.29 7.68 4.57
C SER A 110 -9.06 7.77 3.68
N ILE A 111 -8.57 6.60 3.27
CA ILE A 111 -7.52 6.45 2.26
C ILE A 111 -8.04 5.45 1.24
N ILE A 112 -8.11 5.84 -0.03
CA ILE A 112 -8.55 4.95 -1.10
C ILE A 112 -7.34 4.65 -1.98
N HIS A 113 -7.03 3.37 -2.11
CA HIS A 113 -5.99 2.86 -2.98
C HIS A 113 -6.63 2.24 -4.23
N ARG A 114 -6.30 2.78 -5.39
CA ARG A 114 -6.73 2.24 -6.68
C ARG A 114 -5.79 1.10 -7.08
N VAL A 115 -6.33 -0.10 -7.17
CA VAL A 115 -5.60 -1.31 -7.55
C VAL A 115 -6.09 -1.79 -8.90
N ARG A 116 -5.17 -1.93 -9.84
CA ARG A 116 -5.46 -2.53 -11.14
C ARG A 116 -5.03 -3.98 -11.14
N MET A 117 -5.90 -4.88 -11.55
CA MET A 117 -5.57 -6.30 -11.65
C MET A 117 -6.19 -6.96 -12.88
N THR A 118 -5.54 -8.02 -13.33
CA THR A 118 -6.03 -8.84 -14.44
C THR A 118 -7.20 -9.72 -14.00
N GLU A 119 -7.97 -10.22 -14.97
CA GLU A 119 -9.07 -11.17 -14.71
C GLU A 119 -8.58 -12.41 -13.93
N ASN A 120 -7.40 -12.93 -14.30
CA ASN A 120 -6.83 -14.11 -13.65
C ASN A 120 -6.42 -13.83 -12.19
N GLU A 121 -5.87 -12.67 -11.90
CA GLU A 121 -5.52 -12.27 -10.53
C GLU A 121 -6.78 -12.10 -9.67
N LEU A 122 -7.80 -11.44 -10.21
CA LEU A 122 -9.08 -11.29 -9.55
C LEU A 122 -9.69 -12.66 -9.24
N ARG A 123 -9.69 -13.58 -10.22
CA ARG A 123 -10.22 -14.93 -10.04
C ARG A 123 -9.44 -15.73 -9.00
N LYS A 124 -8.12 -15.61 -8.95
CA LYS A 124 -7.30 -16.23 -7.89
C LYS A 124 -7.71 -15.73 -6.49
N GLN A 125 -7.97 -14.43 -6.35
CA GLN A 125 -8.41 -13.86 -5.08
C GLN A 125 -9.83 -14.31 -4.69
N GLN A 126 -10.71 -14.49 -5.67
CA GLN A 126 -12.07 -15.05 -5.43
C GLN A 126 -11.99 -16.52 -5.01
N VAL A 127 -11.23 -17.34 -5.72
CA VAL A 127 -11.05 -18.77 -5.40
C VAL A 127 -10.35 -18.94 -4.05
N GLY A 128 -9.39 -18.07 -3.71
CA GLY A 128 -8.73 -18.04 -2.41
C GLY A 128 -9.62 -17.56 -1.26
N GLY A 129 -10.86 -17.12 -1.53
CA GLY A 129 -11.79 -16.64 -0.52
C GLY A 129 -11.50 -15.24 0.01
N PHE A 130 -10.53 -14.53 -0.58
CA PHE A 130 -10.19 -13.16 -0.20
C PHE A 130 -11.23 -12.15 -0.71
N TYR A 131 -11.76 -12.38 -1.92
CA TYR A 131 -12.88 -11.66 -2.50
C TYR A 131 -14.09 -12.57 -2.66
N ARG A 132 -15.27 -11.98 -2.59
CA ARG A 132 -16.54 -12.69 -2.87
C ARG A 132 -16.54 -13.18 -4.31
N ASP A 133 -17.00 -14.42 -4.51
CA ASP A 133 -17.20 -14.99 -5.85
C ASP A 133 -18.48 -14.44 -6.48
N ILE A 134 -18.36 -13.26 -7.07
CA ILE A 134 -19.45 -12.58 -7.79
C ILE A 134 -18.97 -12.24 -9.19
N GLU A 135 -19.87 -12.31 -10.14
CA GLU A 135 -19.61 -11.91 -11.51
C GLU A 135 -19.44 -10.40 -11.60
N ILE A 136 -18.32 -9.97 -12.16
CA ILE A 136 -17.96 -8.58 -12.39
C ILE A 136 -17.69 -8.41 -13.88
N ASN A 137 -18.32 -7.42 -14.48
CA ASN A 137 -17.99 -7.03 -15.84
C ASN A 137 -16.83 -6.04 -15.80
N PRO A 138 -15.77 -6.26 -16.61
CA PRO A 138 -14.70 -5.29 -16.72
C PRO A 138 -15.29 -3.94 -17.16
N ALA A 139 -15.03 -2.90 -16.39
CA ALA A 139 -15.38 -1.56 -16.84
C ALA A 139 -14.55 -1.24 -18.07
N TYR A 140 -15.18 -0.66 -19.08
CA TYR A 140 -14.44 -0.04 -20.16
C TYR A 140 -13.68 1.13 -19.54
N MET A 141 -12.36 0.97 -19.40
CA MET A 141 -11.52 2.07 -18.95
C MET A 141 -11.58 3.16 -20.01
N GLU A 142 -12.07 4.32 -19.64
CA GLU A 142 -11.78 5.53 -20.39
C GLU A 142 -10.28 5.77 -20.27
N GLU A 143 -9.59 5.73 -21.40
CA GLU A 143 -8.16 6.05 -21.44
C GLU A 143 -7.96 7.46 -20.89
N THR A 144 -7.03 7.62 -19.97
CA THR A 144 -6.60 8.93 -19.51
C THR A 144 -5.98 9.72 -20.67
N ILE A 145 -5.96 11.05 -20.56
CA ILE A 145 -5.37 11.92 -21.59
C ILE A 145 -3.91 11.56 -21.86
N SER A 146 -3.15 11.19 -20.81
CA SER A 146 -1.76 10.75 -20.90
C SER A 146 -1.63 9.43 -21.64
N GLU A 147 -2.47 8.43 -21.36
CA GLU A 147 -2.47 7.13 -22.07
C GLU A 147 -2.86 7.28 -23.55
N LYS A 148 -3.78 8.20 -23.88
CA LYS A 148 -4.11 8.55 -25.27
C LYS A 148 -2.90 9.18 -25.99
N ALA A 149 -2.21 10.10 -25.32
CA ALA A 149 -1.03 10.76 -25.88
C ALA A 149 0.14 9.79 -26.10
N GLU A 150 0.41 8.90 -25.16
CA GLU A 150 1.42 7.84 -25.30
C GLU A 150 1.10 6.90 -26.47
N ARG A 151 -0.16 6.47 -26.58
CA ARG A 151 -0.59 5.62 -27.69
C ARG A 151 -0.44 6.28 -29.07
N GLU A 152 -0.76 7.57 -29.15
CA GLU A 152 -0.59 8.34 -30.39
C GLU A 152 0.88 8.51 -30.76
N LEU A 153 1.77 8.66 -29.77
CA LEU A 153 3.21 8.79 -29.98
C LEU A 153 3.88 7.46 -30.36
N ASP A 154 3.48 6.36 -29.72
CA ASP A 154 4.10 5.05 -29.92
C ASP A 154 3.52 4.28 -31.11
N GLY A 155 2.41 4.73 -31.68
CA GLY A 155 1.72 4.05 -32.79
C GLY A 155 1.23 2.65 -32.44
N THR A 156 1.25 2.27 -31.18
CA THR A 156 0.87 0.94 -30.69
C THR A 156 -0.60 0.90 -30.32
N SER A 157 -1.36 0.06 -31.02
CA SER A 157 -2.66 -0.37 -30.56
C SER A 157 -2.46 -1.35 -29.42
N ARG A 158 -2.70 -0.95 -28.17
CA ARG A 158 -2.85 -1.92 -27.07
C ARG A 158 -3.98 -2.86 -27.47
N GLY A 159 -3.63 -4.15 -27.68
CA GLY A 159 -4.61 -5.16 -28.02
C GLY A 159 -5.74 -5.14 -26.99
N ARG A 160 -6.98 -5.20 -27.45
CA ARG A 160 -8.23 -5.24 -26.65
C ARG A 160 -8.30 -6.38 -25.64
N ASP A 161 -7.25 -7.20 -25.52
CA ASP A 161 -7.28 -8.49 -24.80
C ASP A 161 -6.85 -8.45 -23.33
N GLN A 162 -6.30 -7.34 -22.82
CA GLN A 162 -6.07 -7.23 -21.37
C GLN A 162 -7.24 -6.52 -20.70
N ARG A 163 -8.24 -7.30 -20.33
CA ARG A 163 -9.31 -6.82 -19.45
C ARG A 163 -8.72 -6.58 -18.07
N MET A 164 -8.54 -5.32 -17.74
CA MET A 164 -8.10 -4.90 -16.41
C MET A 164 -9.32 -4.49 -15.59
N TYR A 165 -9.34 -4.93 -14.35
CA TYR A 165 -10.32 -4.50 -13.36
C TYR A 165 -9.69 -3.45 -12.47
N THR A 166 -10.41 -2.36 -12.24
CA THR A 166 -10.01 -1.35 -11.27
C THR A 166 -10.78 -1.57 -9.98
N LEU A 167 -10.04 -1.85 -8.91
CA LEU A 167 -10.57 -2.03 -7.57
C LEU A 167 -10.19 -0.83 -6.72
N LEU A 168 -11.13 -0.38 -5.91
CA LEU A 168 -10.93 0.65 -4.91
C LEU A 168 -10.84 -0.01 -3.54
N GLU A 169 -9.65 -0.06 -2.98
CA GLU A 169 -9.43 -0.51 -1.61
C GLU A 169 -9.56 0.69 -0.68
N CYS A 170 -10.68 0.77 0.00
CA CYS A 170 -11.06 1.90 0.84
C CYS A 170 -10.74 1.58 2.31
N HIS A 171 -9.72 2.22 2.87
CA HIS A 171 -9.42 2.22 4.30
C HIS A 171 -10.25 3.33 4.95
N VAL A 172 -11.33 2.97 5.62
CA VAL A 172 -12.36 3.90 6.10
C VAL A 172 -12.82 3.54 7.50
N THR A 173 -13.42 4.49 8.20
CA THR A 173 -14.10 4.26 9.47
C THR A 173 -15.61 4.21 9.23
N LEU A 174 -16.25 3.11 9.62
CA LEU A 174 -17.67 2.86 9.38
C LEU A 174 -18.35 2.35 10.64
N ASP A 175 -19.62 2.70 10.79
CA ASP A 175 -20.55 2.05 11.70
C ASP A 175 -21.40 1.08 10.86
N LEU A 176 -21.12 -0.22 10.99
CA LEU A 176 -21.73 -1.24 10.18
C LEU A 176 -22.76 -2.02 11.02
N GLU A 177 -23.99 -2.10 10.53
CA GLU A 177 -25.07 -2.87 11.15
C GLU A 177 -24.65 -4.34 11.39
N GLY A 178 -24.73 -4.80 12.64
CA GLY A 178 -24.31 -6.12 13.09
C GLY A 178 -22.82 -6.27 13.40
N PHE A 179 -22.03 -5.20 13.24
CA PHE A 179 -20.60 -5.14 13.56
C PHE A 179 -20.22 -3.86 14.29
N GLU A 180 -21.19 -3.25 14.97
CA GLU A 180 -21.04 -2.02 15.71
C GLU A 180 -20.05 -2.16 16.88
N ASP A 181 -19.52 -1.06 17.32
CA ASP A 181 -18.82 -1.00 18.59
C ASP A 181 -19.85 -1.08 19.74
N LEU A 182 -19.65 -2.03 20.66
CA LEU A 182 -20.56 -2.25 21.78
C LEU A 182 -19.96 -1.68 23.08
N GLY A 183 -20.80 -0.97 23.84
CA GLY A 183 -20.47 -0.51 25.17
C GLY A 183 -20.44 -1.65 26.20
N ILE A 184 -20.13 -1.33 27.44
CA ILE A 184 -20.09 -2.30 28.56
C ILE A 184 -21.46 -2.90 28.82
N ASP A 185 -22.52 -2.18 28.51
CA ASP A 185 -23.93 -2.54 28.60
C ASP A 185 -24.41 -3.40 27.42
N GLY A 186 -23.57 -3.61 26.41
CA GLY A 186 -23.89 -4.37 25.20
C GLY A 186 -24.66 -3.58 24.13
N GLU A 187 -24.94 -2.30 24.37
CA GLU A 187 -25.60 -1.43 23.40
C GLU A 187 -24.59 -0.80 22.43
N PRO A 188 -24.98 -0.49 21.16
CA PRO A 188 -24.13 0.18 20.21
C PRO A 188 -23.69 1.57 20.70
N THR A 189 -22.38 1.83 20.66
CA THR A 189 -21.83 3.12 21.10
C THR A 189 -21.96 4.21 20.04
N GLY A 190 -22.21 3.86 18.78
CA GLY A 190 -22.18 4.77 17.64
C GLY A 190 -20.77 5.18 17.20
N ILE A 191 -19.73 4.57 17.77
CA ILE A 191 -18.34 4.79 17.37
C ILE A 191 -18.09 4.06 16.08
N LYS A 192 -17.57 4.78 15.06
CA LYS A 192 -17.16 4.20 13.79
C LYS A 192 -15.87 3.43 13.96
N LEU A 193 -15.84 2.19 13.49
CA LEU A 193 -14.66 1.32 13.54
C LEU A 193 -13.88 1.32 12.21
N PRO A 194 -12.54 1.10 12.25
CA PRO A 194 -11.73 1.01 11.04
C PRO A 194 -12.03 -0.25 10.25
N TYR A 195 -12.30 -0.11 8.95
CA TYR A 195 -12.51 -1.20 8.00
C TYR A 195 -11.71 -0.98 6.71
N ILE A 196 -11.44 -2.08 6.02
CA ILE A 196 -10.97 -2.09 4.63
C ILE A 196 -12.10 -2.66 3.78
N VAL A 197 -12.66 -1.83 2.91
CA VAL A 197 -13.73 -2.20 1.99
C VAL A 197 -13.18 -2.17 0.57
N THR A 198 -13.22 -3.30 -0.12
CA THR A 198 -12.82 -3.37 -1.53
C THR A 198 -14.05 -3.36 -2.41
N VAL A 199 -14.09 -2.40 -3.34
CA VAL A 199 -15.18 -2.17 -4.28
C VAL A 199 -14.64 -2.19 -5.69
N GLU A 200 -15.35 -2.81 -6.61
CA GLU A 200 -15.04 -2.68 -8.03
C GLU A 200 -15.58 -1.34 -8.56
N GLU A 201 -14.73 -0.56 -9.24
CA GLU A 201 -14.99 0.84 -9.61
C GLU A 201 -16.18 0.98 -10.56
N GLY A 202 -16.30 0.12 -11.59
CA GLY A 202 -17.32 0.21 -12.63
C GLY A 202 -18.72 -0.19 -12.16
N THR A 203 -18.83 -1.37 -11.52
CA THR A 203 -20.11 -1.92 -11.06
C THR A 203 -20.47 -1.48 -9.65
N ARG A 204 -19.54 -0.90 -8.91
CA ARG A 204 -19.66 -0.53 -7.48
C ARG A 204 -20.04 -1.70 -6.57
N LYS A 205 -19.74 -2.93 -7.00
CA LYS A 205 -19.98 -4.11 -6.19
C LYS A 205 -18.91 -4.27 -5.12
N VAL A 206 -19.34 -4.52 -3.89
CA VAL A 206 -18.44 -4.79 -2.76
C VAL A 206 -17.90 -6.21 -2.88
N LEU A 207 -16.57 -6.34 -2.93
CA LEU A 207 -15.85 -7.60 -3.04
C LEU A 207 -15.44 -8.16 -1.69
N SER A 208 -15.02 -7.29 -0.78
CA SER A 208 -14.65 -7.69 0.58
C SER A 208 -14.86 -6.56 1.58
N ILE A 209 -15.13 -6.94 2.82
CA ILE A 209 -15.12 -6.04 3.98
C ILE A 209 -14.30 -6.76 5.06
N ARG A 210 -13.27 -6.06 5.56
CA ARG A 210 -12.39 -6.59 6.61
C ARG A 210 -12.16 -5.56 7.70
N ARG A 211 -12.01 -6.02 8.92
CA ARG A 211 -11.62 -5.16 10.05
C ARG A 211 -10.18 -4.70 9.84
N ASN A 212 -9.91 -3.43 10.14
CA ASN A 212 -8.60 -2.80 10.02
C ASN A 212 -8.02 -2.44 11.39
N TYR A 213 -8.14 -3.37 12.34
CA TYR A 213 -7.59 -3.25 13.69
C TYR A 213 -7.29 -4.65 14.25
N GLU A 214 -6.36 -4.71 15.20
CA GLU A 214 -6.01 -5.95 15.89
C GLU A 214 -7.15 -6.43 16.78
N ALA A 215 -7.44 -7.73 16.76
CA ALA A 215 -8.54 -8.31 17.57
C ALA A 215 -8.35 -8.10 19.08
N ASN A 216 -7.09 -7.99 19.54
CA ASN A 216 -6.72 -7.82 20.93
C ASN A 216 -6.53 -6.34 21.32
N ASP A 217 -6.67 -5.41 20.38
CA ASP A 217 -6.56 -3.98 20.66
C ASP A 217 -7.88 -3.45 21.20
N ILE A 218 -7.88 -3.10 22.49
CA ILE A 218 -9.05 -2.52 23.19
C ILE A 218 -9.48 -1.20 22.55
N ASN A 219 -8.52 -0.41 22.07
CA ASN A 219 -8.78 0.89 21.47
C ASN A 219 -9.19 0.80 20.00
N LYS A 220 -9.08 -0.39 19.38
CA LYS A 220 -9.41 -0.64 17.97
C LYS A 220 -8.71 0.36 17.03
N ASN A 221 -7.42 0.61 17.28
CA ASN A 221 -6.64 1.54 16.49
C ASN A 221 -6.47 1.05 15.05
N LYS A 222 -6.59 2.00 14.12
CA LYS A 222 -6.39 1.75 12.69
C LYS A 222 -4.97 1.25 12.41
N ILE A 223 -4.84 0.14 11.67
CA ILE A 223 -3.55 -0.32 11.15
C ILE A 223 -3.21 0.50 9.91
N ASN A 224 -2.03 1.11 9.90
CA ASN A 224 -1.52 1.87 8.76
C ASN A 224 -0.67 0.98 7.86
N TYR A 225 -1.13 0.77 6.63
CA TYR A 225 -0.42 0.01 5.60
C TYR A 225 0.43 0.89 4.69
N PHE A 226 0.21 2.19 4.68
CA PHE A 226 0.86 3.11 3.77
C PHE A 226 1.89 3.96 4.48
N VAL A 227 3.08 4.06 3.89
CA VAL A 227 4.13 4.99 4.28
C VAL A 227 4.24 6.05 3.22
N HIS A 228 4.10 7.31 3.60
CA HIS A 228 4.16 8.47 2.70
C HIS A 228 5.56 9.05 2.66
N PHE A 229 6.10 9.20 1.46
CA PHE A 229 7.39 9.84 1.18
C PHE A 229 7.13 11.19 0.49
N LYS A 230 7.60 12.27 1.08
CA LYS A 230 7.54 13.62 0.52
C LYS A 230 8.92 14.04 0.05
N PHE A 231 9.03 14.50 -1.19
CA PHE A 231 10.30 14.99 -1.73
C PHE A 231 10.68 16.35 -1.10
N LEU A 232 9.71 17.26 -1.07
CA LEU A 232 9.85 18.53 -0.38
C LEU A 232 8.62 18.76 0.53
N PRO A 233 8.81 19.06 1.83
CA PRO A 233 7.71 19.41 2.71
C PRO A 233 6.96 20.63 2.17
N GLY A 234 5.64 20.52 2.01
CA GLY A 234 4.76 21.57 1.53
C GLY A 234 4.51 21.62 0.01
N LEU A 235 5.04 20.67 -0.75
CA LEU A 235 4.77 20.51 -2.19
C LEU A 235 4.01 19.20 -2.51
N GLY A 236 3.46 18.52 -1.53
CA GLY A 236 2.73 17.26 -1.73
C GLY A 236 1.48 17.19 -0.88
#